data_396007df1c17f6d2c6320b779533d042
#
_entry.id   396007df1c17f6d2c6320b779533d042
#
_cell.length_a   1.000
_cell.length_b   1.000
_cell.length_c   1.000
_cell.angle_alpha   90.00
_cell.angle_beta   90.00
_cell.angle_gamma   90.00
#
_symmetry.space_group_name_H-M   'P 1'
#
loop_
_entity.id
_entity.type
_entity.pdbx_description
1 polymer ?
#
loop_
_entity_poly.entity_id
_entity_poly.type
_entity_poly.pdbx_seq_one_letter_code
_entity_poly.pdbx_strand_id
1 'polypeptide(L)'
;MDVNGREVYLISDLHLGGAQPATADPNDRGFRICTHGAELAGFVDALAGKPPSVELIVNGDMVDFLAEDDGGAGWLAFTTDQNDAVRKLDSIIDRDKALFEAFGQFLERGHRLVVLLGNHDVELALPAVRQRFGERIGLTGRHDFHFIYDGEAYRIGRALIEHGNRYDAFNIVDYDGLRRLRSLLSRNQAVPSDYAFAAPAGSHIVAEVMNPIKAQYRLIDLLKPENEAMIPVLMAIEPGYRKVLTRIAALGLQARKHRLAGPAMPSFAGDISAQGGSPYGDDSFASDIASSAPPPDALDTILEERMGSAATVVMASAGGAAANPFAEDISARDTIDRSWGLARMLLSSSREDFQARLPALLAAVRSVHTDGTFARDAECFTEYLGAAKELASGGFDFVIFGHTHAARDVSLPAGARYLNLGTWADLIKFPSQILSGPAPAALDGLRAFVEDMSTGKLSAWTSFTPTYVKMIVGADGAIRAATLCDYTGPGRL
;
A
#
# COMPACT_ATOMS: atom_id res chain seq x y z
N MET A 1 -21.08 33.25 -10.05
CA MET A 1 -20.49 31.94 -9.70
C MET A 1 -21.57 31.16 -9.01
N ASP A 2 -22.06 30.10 -9.66
CA ASP A 2 -23.14 29.28 -9.12
C ASP A 2 -22.63 28.53 -7.92
N VAL A 3 -23.10 28.88 -6.72
CA VAL A 3 -22.60 28.40 -5.42
C VAL A 3 -23.27 27.07 -5.00
N ASN A 4 -24.01 26.44 -5.90
CA ASN A 4 -24.80 25.23 -5.63
C ASN A 4 -24.12 23.95 -6.12
N GLY A 5 -22.82 23.80 -5.92
CA GLY A 5 -22.13 22.54 -6.20
C GLY A 5 -22.14 21.60 -5.00
N ARG A 6 -22.28 20.27 -5.23
CA ARG A 6 -22.09 19.24 -4.22
C ARG A 6 -20.60 19.14 -3.89
N GLU A 7 -20.25 19.19 -2.61
CA GLU A 7 -18.88 18.93 -2.14
C GLU A 7 -18.64 17.41 -2.00
N VAL A 8 -17.54 16.94 -2.55
CA VAL A 8 -17.08 15.55 -2.42
C VAL A 8 -15.68 15.54 -1.83
N TYR A 9 -15.47 14.73 -0.83
CA TYR A 9 -14.19 14.55 -0.15
C TYR A 9 -13.71 13.11 -0.31
N LEU A 10 -12.44 12.93 -0.59
CA LEU A 10 -11.85 11.62 -0.79
C LEU A 10 -10.64 11.45 0.11
N ILE A 11 -10.58 10.33 0.80
CA ILE A 11 -9.43 9.86 1.58
C ILE A 11 -9.14 8.40 1.22
N SER A 12 -7.94 7.91 1.51
CA SER A 12 -7.49 6.55 1.22
C SER A 12 -6.42 6.10 2.21
N ASP A 13 -6.17 4.80 2.24
CA ASP A 13 -5.03 4.20 2.93
C ASP A 13 -4.98 4.60 4.41
N LEU A 14 -6.08 4.34 5.12
CA LEU A 14 -6.19 4.61 6.55
C LEU A 14 -5.50 3.51 7.38
N HIS A 15 -5.46 2.28 6.89
CA HIS A 15 -4.84 1.12 7.51
C HIS A 15 -5.15 0.99 9.01
N LEU A 16 -6.43 1.09 9.36
CA LEU A 16 -6.88 0.90 10.74
C LEU A 16 -6.76 -0.58 11.10
N GLY A 17 -5.96 -0.89 12.10
CA GLY A 17 -5.73 -2.28 12.52
C GLY A 17 -4.43 -2.44 13.29
N GLY A 18 -4.15 -3.69 13.69
CA GLY A 18 -2.98 -4.06 14.46
C GLY A 18 -3.14 -3.91 15.97
N ALA A 19 -2.41 -4.72 16.71
CA ALA A 19 -2.46 -4.75 18.17
C ALA A 19 -2.03 -3.41 18.79
N GLN A 20 -2.65 -3.06 19.92
CA GLN A 20 -2.27 -1.91 20.72
C GLN A 20 -0.83 -2.05 21.25
N PRO A 21 -0.17 -0.92 21.60
CA PRO A 21 1.11 -0.96 22.29
C PRO A 21 1.05 -1.83 23.56
N ALA A 22 2.09 -2.61 23.80
CA ALA A 22 2.21 -3.42 25.01
C ALA A 22 2.61 -2.59 26.24
N THR A 23 3.14 -1.38 26.03
CA THR A 23 3.64 -0.49 27.07
C THR A 23 3.00 0.88 27.02
N ALA A 24 3.16 1.68 28.08
CA ALA A 24 2.74 3.07 28.10
C ALA A 24 3.80 4.03 27.49
N ASP A 25 4.88 3.51 26.90
CA ASP A 25 5.88 4.32 26.21
C ASP A 25 5.24 4.97 24.97
N PRO A 26 5.27 6.29 24.84
CA PRO A 26 4.72 6.99 23.67
C PRO A 26 5.41 6.61 22.34
N ASN A 27 6.57 5.99 22.39
CA ASN A 27 7.24 5.44 21.20
C ASN A 27 6.79 4.02 20.86
N ASP A 28 6.08 3.33 21.75
CA ASP A 28 5.53 2.01 21.47
C ASP A 28 4.20 2.13 20.72
N ARG A 29 4.24 1.98 19.41
CA ARG A 29 3.05 2.02 18.53
C ARG A 29 2.29 0.70 18.49
N GLY A 30 2.77 -0.34 19.15
CA GLY A 30 2.25 -1.68 18.95
C GLY A 30 2.47 -2.16 17.52
N PHE A 31 1.46 -2.76 16.93
CA PHE A 31 1.47 -3.27 15.56
C PHE A 31 0.72 -2.35 14.57
N ARG A 32 0.39 -1.13 14.99
CA ARG A 32 -0.43 -0.19 14.22
C ARG A 32 0.40 0.63 13.24
N ILE A 33 -0.04 0.71 11.99
CA ILE A 33 0.49 1.65 10.99
C ILE A 33 -0.11 3.04 11.23
N CYS A 34 -1.44 3.11 11.37
CA CYS A 34 -2.15 4.35 11.70
C CYS A 34 -2.45 4.43 13.20
N THR A 35 -2.05 5.53 13.83
CA THR A 35 -2.35 5.85 15.24
C THR A 35 -3.22 7.12 15.38
N HIS A 36 -3.74 7.64 14.26
CA HIS A 36 -4.40 8.93 14.15
C HIS A 36 -5.93 8.83 14.06
N GLY A 37 -6.53 7.83 14.72
CA GLY A 37 -7.98 7.63 14.73
C GLY A 37 -8.78 8.83 15.26
N ALA A 38 -8.23 9.61 16.19
CA ALA A 38 -8.87 10.82 16.71
C ALA A 38 -8.90 11.95 15.67
N GLU A 39 -7.82 12.14 14.93
CA GLU A 39 -7.72 13.14 13.85
C GLU A 39 -8.65 12.78 12.70
N LEU A 40 -8.73 11.49 12.35
CA LEU A 40 -9.69 10.96 11.36
C LEU A 40 -11.14 11.20 11.81
N ALA A 41 -11.48 10.89 13.06
CA ALA A 41 -12.80 11.17 13.61
C ALA A 41 -13.12 12.67 13.54
N GLY A 42 -12.19 13.53 13.94
CA GLY A 42 -12.33 14.99 13.85
C GLY A 42 -12.52 15.49 12.41
N PHE A 43 -11.89 14.85 11.42
CA PHE A 43 -12.12 15.15 10.00
C PHE A 43 -13.55 14.81 9.58
N VAL A 44 -14.03 13.60 9.90
CA VAL A 44 -15.39 13.16 9.56
C VAL A 44 -16.45 13.99 10.28
N ASP A 45 -16.25 14.31 11.56
CA ASP A 45 -17.14 15.16 12.34
C ASP A 45 -17.26 16.58 11.76
N ALA A 46 -16.14 17.14 11.30
CA ALA A 46 -16.14 18.44 10.64
C ALA A 46 -16.93 18.41 9.32
N LEU A 47 -16.84 17.32 8.56
CA LEU A 47 -17.66 17.12 7.34
C LEU A 47 -19.14 16.95 7.73
N ALA A 48 -19.44 16.20 8.77
CA ALA A 48 -20.80 16.01 9.28
C ALA A 48 -21.43 17.32 9.78
N GLY A 49 -20.63 18.30 10.15
CA GLY A 49 -21.08 19.65 10.53
C GLY A 49 -21.45 20.56 9.35
N LYS A 50 -21.12 20.17 8.11
CA LYS A 50 -21.47 20.95 6.90
C LYS A 50 -22.96 20.82 6.55
N PRO A 51 -23.49 21.74 5.70
CA PRO A 51 -24.83 21.57 5.15
C PRO A 51 -24.94 20.26 4.33
N PRO A 52 -26.10 19.57 4.35
CA PRO A 52 -26.30 18.41 3.47
C PRO A 52 -26.34 18.85 1.98
N SER A 53 -25.89 18.05 1.04
CA SER A 53 -25.30 16.73 1.16
C SER A 53 -23.82 16.79 0.78
N VAL A 54 -22.95 16.45 1.74
CA VAL A 54 -21.55 16.18 1.46
C VAL A 54 -21.42 14.71 1.11
N GLU A 55 -20.50 14.36 0.21
CA GLU A 55 -20.11 12.99 -0.07
C GLU A 55 -18.69 12.75 0.44
N LEU A 56 -18.50 11.70 1.24
CA LEU A 56 -17.20 11.22 1.67
C LEU A 56 -16.94 9.87 1.02
N ILE A 57 -15.77 9.75 0.37
CA ILE A 57 -15.31 8.53 -0.28
C ILE A 57 -14.07 8.05 0.44
N VAL A 58 -14.10 6.82 0.96
CA VAL A 58 -12.93 6.10 1.48
C VAL A 58 -12.49 5.14 0.37
N ASN A 59 -11.37 5.46 -0.26
CA ASN A 59 -10.92 4.82 -1.49
C ASN A 59 -9.97 3.65 -1.23
N GLY A 60 -10.42 2.63 -0.50
CA GLY A 60 -9.68 1.40 -0.20
C GLY A 60 -8.70 1.52 0.97
N ASP A 61 -8.29 0.37 1.47
CA ASP A 61 -7.39 0.18 2.61
C ASP A 61 -7.83 0.99 3.84
N MET A 62 -9.16 0.96 4.10
CA MET A 62 -9.73 1.58 5.28
C MET A 62 -9.33 0.84 6.55
N VAL A 63 -9.42 -0.48 6.53
CA VAL A 63 -9.01 -1.37 7.62
C VAL A 63 -7.94 -2.34 7.15
N ASP A 64 -7.08 -2.79 8.06
CA ASP A 64 -5.97 -3.67 7.73
C ASP A 64 -6.16 -5.04 8.42
N PHE A 65 -6.80 -5.98 7.71
CA PHE A 65 -6.97 -7.35 8.18
C PHE A 65 -5.63 -8.10 8.25
N LEU A 66 -4.67 -7.71 7.42
CA LEU A 66 -3.34 -8.32 7.41
C LEU A 66 -2.55 -8.00 8.67
N ALA A 67 -2.84 -6.88 9.34
CA ALA A 67 -2.19 -6.49 10.59
C ALA A 67 -2.81 -7.18 11.83
N GLU A 68 -3.94 -7.89 11.68
CA GLU A 68 -4.61 -8.58 12.78
C GLU A 68 -4.11 -10.01 12.93
N ASP A 69 -3.58 -10.32 14.11
CA ASP A 69 -3.18 -11.69 14.47
C ASP A 69 -4.38 -12.64 14.58
N ASP A 70 -4.19 -13.87 14.17
CA ASP A 70 -5.21 -14.92 14.24
C ASP A 70 -5.18 -15.67 15.57
N GLY A 71 -5.43 -14.93 16.65
CA GLY A 71 -5.51 -15.48 18.01
C GLY A 71 -4.20 -16.08 18.54
N GLY A 72 -3.04 -15.57 18.11
CA GLY A 72 -1.70 -16.04 18.45
C GLY A 72 -1.16 -17.11 17.50
N ALA A 73 -1.90 -17.46 16.44
CA ALA A 73 -1.44 -18.39 15.40
C ALA A 73 -0.59 -17.70 14.31
N GLY A 74 -0.45 -16.38 14.39
CA GLY A 74 0.24 -15.55 13.40
C GLY A 74 -0.73 -14.80 12.50
N TRP A 75 -0.27 -14.37 11.32
CA TRP A 75 -1.04 -13.56 10.40
C TRP A 75 -1.40 -14.36 9.15
N LEU A 76 -2.60 -14.12 8.62
CA LEU A 76 -3.09 -14.77 7.41
C LEU A 76 -3.15 -13.76 6.27
N ALA A 77 -2.78 -14.20 5.07
CA ALA A 77 -2.91 -13.39 3.85
C ALA A 77 -4.38 -13.10 3.47
N PHE A 78 -5.29 -13.95 3.93
CA PHE A 78 -6.74 -13.80 3.81
C PHE A 78 -7.44 -14.70 4.82
N THR A 79 -8.44 -14.18 5.49
CA THR A 79 -9.24 -14.91 6.47
C THR A 79 -10.48 -15.51 5.79
N THR A 80 -10.48 -16.82 5.56
CA THR A 80 -11.57 -17.53 4.87
C THR A 80 -12.79 -17.78 5.76
N ASP A 81 -12.59 -17.92 7.08
CA ASP A 81 -13.68 -18.05 8.05
C ASP A 81 -14.32 -16.68 8.33
N GLN A 82 -15.60 -16.54 8.00
CA GLN A 82 -16.32 -15.28 8.20
C GLN A 82 -16.43 -14.87 9.68
N ASN A 83 -16.47 -15.83 10.62
CA ASN A 83 -16.54 -15.50 12.05
C ASN A 83 -15.21 -14.93 12.53
N ASP A 84 -14.10 -15.48 12.06
CA ASP A 84 -12.77 -14.96 12.36
C ASP A 84 -12.57 -13.56 11.76
N ALA A 85 -12.98 -13.38 10.51
CA ALA A 85 -12.95 -12.06 9.87
C ALA A 85 -13.82 -11.02 10.60
N VAL A 86 -15.01 -11.42 11.09
CA VAL A 86 -15.87 -10.56 11.91
C VAL A 86 -15.21 -10.22 13.23
N ARG A 87 -14.56 -11.17 13.91
CA ARG A 87 -13.82 -10.88 15.16
C ARG A 87 -12.68 -9.89 14.93
N LYS A 88 -11.92 -10.06 13.83
CA LYS A 88 -10.86 -9.11 13.45
C LYS A 88 -11.44 -7.72 13.20
N LEU A 89 -12.52 -7.61 12.43
CA LEU A 89 -13.20 -6.34 12.20
C LEU A 89 -13.67 -5.69 13.49
N ASP A 90 -14.31 -6.44 14.39
CA ASP A 90 -14.75 -5.92 15.68
C ASP A 90 -13.60 -5.39 16.52
N SER A 91 -12.46 -6.10 16.54
CA SER A 91 -11.25 -5.63 17.23
C SER A 91 -10.71 -4.33 16.66
N ILE A 92 -10.71 -4.18 15.33
CA ILE A 92 -10.31 -2.94 14.64
C ILE A 92 -11.25 -1.80 15.04
N ILE A 93 -12.56 -2.00 14.92
CA ILE A 93 -13.57 -0.99 15.22
C ILE A 93 -13.55 -0.57 16.69
N ASP A 94 -13.36 -1.52 17.61
CA ASP A 94 -13.29 -1.20 19.04
C ASP A 94 -12.09 -0.33 19.40
N ARG A 95 -10.97 -0.49 18.72
CA ARG A 95 -9.79 0.35 18.91
C ARG A 95 -9.94 1.77 18.38
N ASP A 96 -10.63 1.92 17.25
CA ASP A 96 -10.85 3.23 16.60
C ASP A 96 -12.33 3.63 16.62
N LYS A 97 -13.03 3.27 17.69
CA LYS A 97 -14.49 3.41 17.86
C LYS A 97 -15.02 4.82 17.52
N ALA A 98 -14.31 5.86 17.94
CA ALA A 98 -14.71 7.24 17.68
C ALA A 98 -14.86 7.55 16.18
N LEU A 99 -13.98 7.00 15.34
CA LEU A 99 -14.06 7.18 13.88
C LEU A 99 -15.30 6.48 13.30
N PHE A 100 -15.56 5.23 13.70
CA PHE A 100 -16.73 4.50 13.18
C PHE A 100 -18.05 5.09 13.68
N GLU A 101 -18.09 5.64 14.89
CA GLU A 101 -19.21 6.44 15.39
C GLU A 101 -19.37 7.74 14.58
N ALA A 102 -18.29 8.41 14.19
CA ALA A 102 -18.32 9.58 13.33
C ALA A 102 -18.89 9.26 11.93
N PHE A 103 -18.56 8.11 11.33
CA PHE A 103 -19.19 7.65 10.08
C PHE A 103 -20.71 7.46 10.24
N GLY A 104 -21.15 6.86 11.35
CA GLY A 104 -22.59 6.73 11.66
C GLY A 104 -23.27 8.09 11.76
N GLN A 105 -22.71 9.02 12.52
CA GLN A 105 -23.25 10.38 12.68
C GLN A 105 -23.26 11.16 11.35
N PHE A 106 -22.24 10.98 10.51
CA PHE A 106 -22.18 11.57 9.18
C PHE A 106 -23.36 11.11 8.31
N LEU A 107 -23.66 9.80 8.31
CA LEU A 107 -24.81 9.24 7.61
C LEU A 107 -26.15 9.69 8.19
N GLU A 108 -26.29 9.75 9.53
CA GLU A 108 -27.51 10.21 10.20
C GLU A 108 -27.86 11.67 9.87
N ARG A 109 -26.85 12.49 9.57
CA ARG A 109 -27.04 13.89 9.15
C ARG A 109 -27.40 14.04 7.68
N GLY A 110 -27.58 12.94 6.95
CA GLY A 110 -28.03 12.94 5.56
C GLY A 110 -26.91 13.16 4.55
N HIS A 111 -25.68 12.88 4.92
CA HIS A 111 -24.54 12.85 4.03
C HIS A 111 -24.37 11.47 3.38
N ARG A 112 -23.59 11.40 2.30
CA ARG A 112 -23.29 10.17 1.58
C ARG A 112 -21.92 9.63 1.95
N LEU A 113 -21.84 8.36 2.33
CA LEU A 113 -20.59 7.63 2.51
C LEU A 113 -20.43 6.58 1.42
N VAL A 114 -19.29 6.62 0.74
CA VAL A 114 -18.88 5.61 -0.25
C VAL A 114 -17.61 4.95 0.24
N VAL A 115 -17.57 3.62 0.26
CA VAL A 115 -16.38 2.83 0.62
C VAL A 115 -16.01 1.95 -0.56
N LEU A 116 -14.75 1.97 -0.97
CA LEU A 116 -14.18 1.05 -1.94
C LEU A 116 -13.25 0.07 -1.22
N LEU A 117 -13.05 -1.10 -1.82
CA LEU A 117 -12.03 -2.05 -1.33
C LEU A 117 -10.64 -1.66 -1.86
N GLY A 118 -9.64 -1.88 -0.99
CA GLY A 118 -8.24 -2.00 -1.36
C GLY A 118 -7.77 -3.46 -1.34
N ASN A 119 -6.49 -3.67 -1.15
CA ASN A 119 -5.90 -5.01 -1.03
C ASN A 119 -5.67 -5.47 0.41
N HIS A 120 -5.73 -4.57 1.41
CA HIS A 120 -5.62 -4.90 2.83
C HIS A 120 -6.97 -5.16 3.51
N ASP A 121 -8.07 -4.80 2.87
CA ASP A 121 -9.42 -4.89 3.43
C ASP A 121 -10.38 -5.77 2.60
N VAL A 122 -9.84 -6.75 1.87
CA VAL A 122 -10.59 -7.66 0.99
C VAL A 122 -11.68 -8.44 1.74
N GLU A 123 -11.46 -8.79 3.01
CA GLU A 123 -12.41 -9.47 3.88
C GLU A 123 -13.69 -8.67 4.12
N LEU A 124 -13.66 -7.34 3.97
CA LEU A 124 -14.88 -6.52 4.01
C LEU A 124 -15.89 -6.94 2.92
N ALA A 125 -15.45 -7.59 1.84
CA ALA A 125 -16.34 -8.11 0.82
C ALA A 125 -17.17 -9.32 1.28
N LEU A 126 -16.76 -10.03 2.33
CA LEU A 126 -17.46 -11.23 2.83
C LEU A 126 -18.85 -10.87 3.39
N PRO A 127 -19.90 -11.66 3.12
CA PRO A 127 -21.26 -11.29 3.49
C PRO A 127 -21.45 -10.96 4.97
N ALA A 128 -20.95 -11.79 5.88
CA ALA A 128 -21.09 -11.56 7.33
C ALA A 128 -20.28 -10.34 7.79
N VAL A 129 -19.11 -10.10 7.19
CA VAL A 129 -18.23 -8.97 7.53
C VAL A 129 -18.88 -7.65 7.08
N ARG A 130 -19.45 -7.59 5.86
CA ARG A 130 -20.21 -6.42 5.39
C ARG A 130 -21.41 -6.11 6.29
N GLN A 131 -22.16 -7.14 6.64
CA GLN A 131 -23.29 -6.99 7.56
C GLN A 131 -22.81 -6.39 8.89
N ARG A 132 -21.75 -6.98 9.46
CA ARG A 132 -21.20 -6.52 10.73
C ARG A 132 -20.69 -5.10 10.66
N PHE A 133 -20.00 -4.73 9.60
CA PHE A 133 -19.57 -3.36 9.37
C PHE A 133 -20.76 -2.38 9.39
N GLY A 134 -21.82 -2.69 8.64
CA GLY A 134 -23.04 -1.88 8.64
C GLY A 134 -23.69 -1.74 10.02
N GLU A 135 -23.76 -2.85 10.79
CA GLU A 135 -24.26 -2.83 12.18
C GLU A 135 -23.43 -1.89 13.08
N ARG A 136 -22.10 -1.96 12.95
CA ARG A 136 -21.16 -1.18 13.78
C ARG A 136 -21.19 0.32 13.50
N ILE A 137 -21.48 0.73 12.27
CA ILE A 137 -21.70 2.16 11.93
C ILE A 137 -23.15 2.59 12.04
N GLY A 138 -24.03 1.73 12.58
CA GLY A 138 -25.46 2.04 12.75
C GLY A 138 -26.24 2.18 11.43
N LEU A 139 -25.84 1.48 10.38
CA LEU A 139 -26.44 1.58 9.06
C LEU A 139 -27.91 1.15 9.07
N THR A 140 -28.76 2.01 8.52
CA THR A 140 -30.20 1.73 8.32
C THR A 140 -30.55 1.91 6.85
N GLY A 141 -31.67 1.35 6.41
CA GLY A 141 -32.15 1.51 5.01
C GLY A 141 -32.49 2.95 4.58
N ARG A 142 -32.32 3.92 5.47
CA ARG A 142 -32.53 5.37 5.17
C ARG A 142 -31.22 6.09 4.82
N HIS A 143 -30.08 5.47 5.11
CA HIS A 143 -28.76 6.09 4.93
C HIS A 143 -28.30 5.97 3.47
N ASP A 144 -27.67 7.02 2.97
CA ASP A 144 -27.02 7.04 1.65
C ASP A 144 -25.61 6.45 1.76
N PHE A 145 -25.55 5.13 1.78
CA PHE A 145 -24.33 4.37 1.91
C PHE A 145 -24.09 3.48 0.68
N HIS A 146 -22.93 3.60 0.08
CA HIS A 146 -22.50 2.78 -1.05
C HIS A 146 -21.24 2.03 -0.71
N PHE A 147 -21.25 0.72 -0.92
CA PHE A 147 -20.07 -0.11 -0.77
C PHE A 147 -19.73 -0.81 -2.09
N ILE A 148 -18.58 -0.46 -2.65
CA ILE A 148 -18.07 -1.00 -3.90
C ILE A 148 -17.03 -2.07 -3.56
N TYR A 149 -17.42 -3.34 -3.68
CA TYR A 149 -16.66 -4.50 -3.24
C TYR A 149 -16.45 -5.56 -4.32
N ASP A 150 -16.70 -5.21 -5.56
CA ASP A 150 -16.66 -6.09 -6.74
C ASP A 150 -15.54 -5.73 -7.72
N GLY A 151 -14.73 -4.72 -7.39
CA GLY A 151 -13.62 -4.24 -8.21
C GLY A 151 -14.03 -3.22 -9.27
N GLU A 152 -15.28 -2.74 -9.24
CA GLU A 152 -15.68 -1.63 -10.09
C GLU A 152 -15.08 -0.30 -9.60
N ALA A 153 -14.72 0.57 -10.55
CA ALA A 153 -14.31 1.93 -10.23
C ALA A 153 -15.54 2.80 -9.92
N TYR A 154 -15.40 3.72 -8.98
CA TYR A 154 -16.42 4.73 -8.73
C TYR A 154 -16.26 5.92 -9.67
N ARG A 155 -17.36 6.42 -10.23
CA ARG A 155 -17.33 7.50 -11.21
C ARG A 155 -18.19 8.67 -10.76
N ILE A 156 -17.62 9.87 -10.85
CA ILE A 156 -18.35 11.13 -10.70
C ILE A 156 -18.09 11.97 -11.96
N GLY A 157 -19.11 12.13 -12.81
CA GLY A 157 -18.91 12.81 -14.09
C GLY A 157 -17.75 12.21 -14.89
N ARG A 158 -16.69 13.01 -15.10
CA ARG A 158 -15.45 12.59 -15.78
C ARG A 158 -14.28 12.34 -14.82
N ALA A 159 -14.55 12.09 -13.53
CA ALA A 159 -13.58 11.54 -12.61
C ALA A 159 -13.76 10.02 -12.47
N LEU A 160 -12.65 9.30 -12.51
CA LEU A 160 -12.55 7.89 -12.17
C LEU A 160 -11.82 7.78 -10.84
N ILE A 161 -12.38 7.01 -9.93
CA ILE A 161 -11.89 6.80 -8.56
C ILE A 161 -11.78 5.31 -8.33
N GLU A 162 -10.60 4.83 -8.04
CA GLU A 162 -10.33 3.44 -7.66
C GLU A 162 -9.10 3.38 -6.75
N HIS A 163 -8.94 2.30 -6.00
CA HIS A 163 -7.82 2.22 -5.06
C HIS A 163 -6.45 2.23 -5.76
N GLY A 164 -6.32 1.55 -6.90
CA GLY A 164 -5.09 1.56 -7.70
C GLY A 164 -4.24 0.30 -7.56
N ASN A 165 -4.51 -0.59 -6.61
CA ASN A 165 -3.79 -1.84 -6.37
C ASN A 165 -3.74 -2.78 -7.59
N ARG A 166 -4.70 -2.66 -8.54
CA ARG A 166 -4.71 -3.46 -9.78
C ARG A 166 -3.53 -3.19 -10.71
N TYR A 167 -2.85 -2.04 -10.56
CA TYR A 167 -1.66 -1.68 -11.35
C TYR A 167 -0.37 -2.18 -10.72
N ASP A 168 -0.41 -2.66 -9.48
CA ASP A 168 0.68 -3.36 -8.81
C ASP A 168 0.53 -4.87 -8.98
N ALA A 169 1.48 -5.50 -9.67
CA ALA A 169 1.43 -6.94 -9.95
C ALA A 169 1.36 -7.83 -8.70
N PHE A 170 1.84 -7.34 -7.56
CA PHE A 170 1.77 -8.06 -6.28
C PHE A 170 0.41 -7.93 -5.59
N ASN A 171 -0.35 -6.89 -5.88
CA ASN A 171 -1.54 -6.52 -5.14
C ASN A 171 -2.85 -6.62 -5.94
N ILE A 172 -2.80 -7.32 -7.09
CA ILE A 172 -3.99 -7.59 -7.90
C ILE A 172 -4.93 -8.52 -7.12
N VAL A 173 -6.16 -8.07 -6.89
CA VAL A 173 -7.23 -8.87 -6.28
C VAL A 173 -8.00 -9.62 -7.37
N ASP A 174 -8.18 -10.93 -7.23
CA ASP A 174 -9.07 -11.74 -8.09
C ASP A 174 -10.54 -11.52 -7.68
N TYR A 175 -11.13 -10.46 -8.22
CA TYR A 175 -12.54 -10.14 -7.92
C TYR A 175 -13.53 -11.19 -8.44
N ASP A 176 -13.19 -11.98 -9.47
CA ASP A 176 -14.03 -13.06 -9.95
C ASP A 176 -14.04 -14.25 -9.00
N GLY A 177 -12.87 -14.63 -8.49
CA GLY A 177 -12.74 -15.64 -7.43
C GLY A 177 -13.44 -15.18 -6.16
N LEU A 178 -13.24 -13.93 -5.75
CA LEU A 178 -13.91 -13.34 -4.58
C LEU A 178 -15.44 -13.32 -4.74
N ARG A 179 -15.95 -13.02 -5.92
CA ARG A 179 -17.39 -13.06 -6.22
C ARG A 179 -17.95 -14.47 -6.10
N ARG A 180 -17.25 -15.48 -6.62
CA ARG A 180 -17.64 -16.91 -6.48
C ARG A 180 -17.67 -17.32 -5.01
N LEU A 181 -16.62 -17.02 -4.26
CA LEU A 181 -16.54 -17.26 -2.81
C LEU A 181 -17.75 -16.63 -2.08
N ARG A 182 -17.97 -15.33 -2.26
CA ARG A 182 -19.11 -14.63 -1.64
C ARG A 182 -20.46 -15.21 -2.01
N SER A 183 -20.61 -15.68 -3.25
CA SER A 183 -21.85 -16.29 -3.72
C SER A 183 -22.17 -17.59 -2.96
N LEU A 184 -21.15 -18.42 -2.68
CA LEU A 184 -21.31 -19.64 -1.87
C LEU A 184 -21.59 -19.31 -0.40
N LEU A 185 -20.78 -18.43 0.19
CA LEU A 185 -20.92 -18.04 1.60
C LEU A 185 -22.28 -17.39 1.90
N SER A 186 -22.83 -16.61 0.98
CA SER A 186 -24.16 -15.99 1.15
C SER A 186 -25.30 -16.99 1.21
N ARG A 187 -25.07 -18.24 0.82
CA ARG A 187 -26.02 -19.37 0.88
C ARG A 187 -25.63 -20.39 1.95
N ASN A 188 -24.66 -20.08 2.80
CA ASN A 188 -24.09 -21.02 3.78
C ASN A 188 -23.61 -22.34 3.13
N GLN A 189 -23.10 -22.26 1.90
CA GLN A 189 -22.54 -23.40 1.19
C GLN A 189 -21.05 -23.53 1.50
N ALA A 190 -20.58 -24.78 1.57
CA ALA A 190 -19.16 -25.06 1.66
C ALA A 190 -18.44 -24.54 0.39
N VAL A 191 -17.25 -24.04 0.58
CA VAL A 191 -16.39 -23.57 -0.51
C VAL A 191 -15.53 -24.73 -0.96
N PRO A 192 -15.73 -25.29 -2.17
CA PRO A 192 -14.83 -26.31 -2.72
C PRO A 192 -13.44 -25.73 -2.94
N SER A 193 -12.39 -26.56 -2.87
CA SER A 193 -11.00 -26.13 -3.03
C SER A 193 -10.72 -25.45 -4.37
N ASP A 194 -11.38 -25.91 -5.42
CA ASP A 194 -11.31 -25.34 -6.77
C ASP A 194 -12.00 -23.98 -6.93
N TYR A 195 -12.76 -23.54 -5.92
CA TYR A 195 -13.38 -22.22 -5.84
C TYR A 195 -12.76 -21.32 -4.75
N ALA A 196 -11.69 -21.77 -4.11
CA ALA A 196 -11.01 -20.97 -3.11
C ALA A 196 -10.48 -19.66 -3.73
N PHE A 197 -10.76 -18.56 -3.05
CA PHE A 197 -10.14 -17.27 -3.40
C PHE A 197 -8.67 -17.32 -3.01
N ALA A 198 -7.79 -16.97 -3.94
CA ALA A 198 -6.37 -16.81 -3.67
C ALA A 198 -6.08 -15.34 -3.31
N ALA A 199 -5.49 -15.13 -2.15
CA ALA A 199 -5.05 -13.80 -1.74
C ALA A 199 -3.95 -13.25 -2.69
N PRO A 200 -3.84 -11.93 -2.88
CA PRO A 200 -2.74 -11.34 -3.62
C PRO A 200 -1.38 -11.77 -3.08
N ALA A 201 -0.38 -11.88 -3.95
CA ALA A 201 0.99 -12.21 -3.54
C ALA A 201 1.54 -11.22 -2.51
N GLY A 202 1.20 -9.94 -2.63
CA GLY A 202 1.52 -8.91 -1.64
C GLY A 202 0.96 -9.20 -0.26
N SER A 203 -0.28 -9.70 -0.16
CA SER A 203 -0.89 -10.09 1.12
C SER A 203 -0.10 -11.23 1.79
N HIS A 204 0.39 -12.20 1.02
CA HIS A 204 1.29 -13.25 1.54
C HIS A 204 2.63 -12.68 2.00
N ILE A 205 3.22 -11.74 1.27
CA ILE A 205 4.45 -11.06 1.69
C ILE A 205 4.21 -10.34 3.02
N VAL A 206 3.12 -9.60 3.15
CA VAL A 206 2.78 -8.91 4.40
C VAL A 206 2.61 -9.89 5.55
N ALA A 207 1.74 -10.89 5.41
CA ALA A 207 1.41 -11.83 6.48
C ALA A 207 2.60 -12.69 6.90
N GLU A 208 3.34 -13.26 5.93
CA GLU A 208 4.33 -14.30 6.19
C GLU A 208 5.76 -13.77 6.35
N VAL A 209 6.04 -12.55 5.86
CA VAL A 209 7.37 -11.97 5.85
C VAL A 209 7.40 -10.66 6.62
N MET A 210 6.58 -9.69 6.25
CA MET A 210 6.61 -8.35 6.84
C MET A 210 6.18 -8.36 8.31
N ASN A 211 5.09 -9.01 8.63
CA ASN A 211 4.56 -9.02 10.00
C ASN A 211 5.49 -9.71 11.01
N PRO A 212 6.11 -10.86 10.72
CA PRO A 212 7.17 -11.42 11.58
C PRO A 212 8.36 -10.46 11.79
N ILE A 213 8.74 -9.71 10.76
CA ILE A 213 9.80 -8.70 10.87
C ILE A 213 9.31 -7.50 11.68
N LYS A 214 8.11 -7.02 11.42
CA LYS A 214 7.46 -5.91 12.12
C LYS A 214 7.29 -6.20 13.61
N ALA A 215 7.10 -7.45 14.00
CA ALA A 215 7.07 -7.86 15.41
C ALA A 215 8.37 -7.52 16.15
N GLN A 216 9.51 -7.47 15.45
CA GLN A 216 10.80 -7.08 16.00
C GLN A 216 11.16 -5.61 15.69
N TYR A 217 10.81 -5.14 14.48
CA TYR A 217 11.14 -3.81 13.96
C TYR A 217 9.85 -3.12 13.54
N ARG A 218 9.07 -2.66 14.51
CA ARG A 218 7.65 -2.29 14.43
C ARG A 218 7.26 -1.26 13.38
N LEU A 219 8.21 -0.56 12.79
CA LEU A 219 7.94 0.54 11.87
C LEU A 219 8.57 0.34 10.50
N ILE A 220 8.97 -0.89 10.20
CA ILE A 220 9.65 -1.19 8.94
C ILE A 220 8.74 -0.91 7.71
N ASP A 221 7.45 -1.07 7.85
CA ASP A 221 6.42 -0.82 6.84
C ASP A 221 6.09 0.67 6.63
N LEU A 222 6.57 1.55 7.50
CA LEU A 222 6.46 2.99 7.31
C LEU A 222 7.54 3.57 6.37
N LEU A 223 8.53 2.76 6.00
CA LEU A 223 9.52 3.13 4.98
C LEU A 223 8.87 3.13 3.60
N LYS A 224 9.06 4.18 2.82
CA LYS A 224 8.54 4.29 1.45
C LYS A 224 9.64 4.74 0.48
N PRO A 225 9.69 4.19 -0.70
CA PRO A 225 8.91 3.06 -1.24
C PRO A 225 9.15 1.80 -0.42
N GLU A 226 8.09 1.05 -0.13
CA GLU A 226 8.12 0.03 0.93
C GLU A 226 9.20 -1.04 0.71
N ASN A 227 9.13 -1.80 -0.35
CA ASN A 227 10.05 -2.91 -0.59
C ASN A 227 11.48 -2.42 -0.84
N GLU A 228 11.64 -1.39 -1.63
CA GLU A 228 12.93 -0.84 -2.03
C GLU A 228 13.71 -0.24 -0.85
N ALA A 229 13.02 0.43 0.08
CA ALA A 229 13.65 1.03 1.25
C ALA A 229 13.83 0.04 2.40
N MET A 230 12.84 -0.85 2.60
CA MET A 230 12.84 -1.84 3.66
C MET A 230 13.98 -2.86 3.52
N ILE A 231 14.16 -3.43 2.31
CA ILE A 231 15.16 -4.48 2.08
C ILE A 231 16.57 -4.04 2.49
N PRO A 232 17.11 -2.91 2.03
CA PRO A 232 18.44 -2.47 2.44
C PRO A 232 18.54 -2.18 3.95
N VAL A 233 17.50 -1.62 4.56
CA VAL A 233 17.49 -1.34 6.00
C VAL A 233 17.52 -2.63 6.80
N LEU A 234 16.68 -3.60 6.46
CA LEU A 234 16.68 -4.92 7.10
C LEU A 234 18.00 -5.65 6.97
N MET A 235 18.60 -5.65 5.79
CA MET A 235 19.88 -6.29 5.53
C MET A 235 21.01 -5.66 6.33
N ALA A 236 20.93 -4.38 6.63
CA ALA A 236 21.90 -3.70 7.48
C ALA A 236 21.74 -4.07 8.96
N ILE A 237 20.49 -4.18 9.43
CA ILE A 237 20.18 -4.50 10.83
C ILE A 237 20.42 -5.99 11.10
N GLU A 238 19.87 -6.85 10.25
CA GLU A 238 19.87 -8.31 10.44
C GLU A 238 20.25 -9.06 9.13
N PRO A 239 21.54 -9.31 8.91
CA PRO A 239 22.00 -10.03 7.71
C PRO A 239 21.42 -11.45 7.55
N GLY A 240 20.90 -12.03 8.64
CA GLY A 240 20.23 -13.33 8.64
C GLY A 240 18.97 -13.41 7.79
N TYR A 241 18.35 -12.28 7.44
CA TYR A 241 17.15 -12.21 6.62
C TYR A 241 17.37 -12.54 5.11
N ARG A 242 18.57 -12.94 4.71
CA ARG A 242 18.83 -13.41 3.32
C ARG A 242 17.81 -14.45 2.84
N LYS A 243 17.39 -15.38 3.72
CA LYS A 243 16.35 -16.38 3.39
C LYS A 243 14.99 -15.75 3.11
N VAL A 244 14.71 -14.63 3.75
CA VAL A 244 13.46 -13.87 3.55
C VAL A 244 13.46 -13.21 2.17
N LEU A 245 14.59 -12.66 1.72
CA LEU A 245 14.73 -12.09 0.38
C LEU A 245 14.50 -13.11 -0.72
N THR A 246 15.00 -14.34 -0.57
CA THR A 246 14.74 -15.41 -1.54
C THR A 246 13.25 -15.78 -1.62
N ARG A 247 12.52 -15.68 -0.50
CA ARG A 247 11.07 -15.92 -0.45
C ARG A 247 10.29 -14.79 -1.14
N ILE A 248 10.64 -13.53 -0.87
CA ILE A 248 10.07 -12.37 -1.57
C ILE A 248 10.31 -12.48 -3.08
N ALA A 249 11.54 -12.86 -3.49
CA ALA A 249 11.90 -13.07 -4.87
C ALA A 249 11.05 -14.16 -5.54
N ALA A 250 10.81 -15.29 -4.84
CA ALA A 250 9.97 -16.37 -5.36
C ALA A 250 8.52 -15.90 -5.58
N LEU A 251 7.95 -15.18 -4.62
CA LEU A 251 6.60 -14.63 -4.71
C LEU A 251 6.48 -13.62 -5.87
N GLY A 252 7.49 -12.77 -6.05
CA GLY A 252 7.53 -11.83 -7.18
C GLY A 252 7.60 -12.50 -8.54
N LEU A 253 8.41 -13.56 -8.67
CA LEU A 253 8.46 -14.34 -9.91
C LEU A 253 7.11 -15.01 -10.21
N GLN A 254 6.43 -15.49 -9.19
CA GLN A 254 5.12 -16.11 -9.31
C GLN A 254 4.06 -15.09 -9.75
N ALA A 255 4.02 -13.91 -9.13
CA ALA A 255 3.17 -12.81 -9.53
C ALA A 255 3.40 -12.40 -11.00
N ARG A 256 4.68 -12.37 -11.44
CA ARG A 256 5.03 -12.09 -12.84
C ARG A 256 4.57 -13.19 -13.80
N LYS A 257 4.73 -14.47 -13.44
CA LYS A 257 4.23 -15.59 -14.26
C LYS A 257 2.73 -15.49 -14.46
N HIS A 258 1.97 -15.16 -13.42
CA HIS A 258 0.53 -14.95 -13.50
C HIS A 258 0.18 -13.75 -14.39
N ARG A 259 0.92 -12.64 -14.30
CA ARG A 259 0.72 -11.48 -15.19
C ARG A 259 1.00 -11.81 -16.66
N LEU A 260 1.98 -12.68 -16.94
CA LEU A 260 2.33 -13.08 -18.31
C LEU A 260 1.45 -14.23 -18.84
N ALA A 261 0.92 -15.07 -17.96
CA ALA A 261 0.04 -16.20 -18.31
C ALA A 261 -1.45 -15.80 -18.31
N GLY A 262 -1.81 -14.74 -17.59
CA GLY A 262 -3.15 -14.17 -17.62
C GLY A 262 -3.41 -13.44 -18.94
N PRO A 263 -4.67 -13.31 -19.37
CA PRO A 263 -4.99 -12.38 -20.45
C PRO A 263 -4.42 -11.02 -20.07
N ALA A 264 -3.73 -10.39 -21.01
CA ALA A 264 -3.39 -8.96 -20.89
C ALA A 264 -4.63 -8.27 -20.34
N MET A 265 -4.46 -7.39 -19.30
CA MET A 265 -5.56 -6.62 -18.73
C MET A 265 -6.57 -6.39 -19.85
N PRO A 266 -7.81 -6.90 -19.76
CA PRO A 266 -8.73 -6.73 -20.87
C PRO A 266 -8.80 -5.24 -21.11
N SER A 267 -8.22 -4.81 -22.25
CA SER A 267 -8.58 -3.52 -22.80
C SER A 267 -10.10 -3.57 -22.86
N PHE A 268 -10.78 -2.54 -22.40
CA PHE A 268 -12.23 -2.44 -22.30
C PHE A 268 -12.98 -2.53 -23.67
N ALA A 269 -12.38 -3.21 -24.64
CA ALA A 269 -13.00 -3.59 -25.91
C ALA A 269 -13.39 -5.07 -25.79
N GLY A 270 -14.66 -5.29 -25.55
CA GLY A 270 -15.31 -6.55 -25.29
C GLY A 270 -14.78 -7.75 -26.04
N ASP A 271 -14.49 -8.78 -25.27
CA ASP A 271 -14.87 -10.15 -25.62
C ASP A 271 -14.91 -10.98 -24.34
N ILE A 272 -16.10 -11.24 -23.86
CA ILE A 272 -16.36 -12.21 -22.79
C ILE A 272 -16.41 -13.58 -23.47
N SER A 273 -15.24 -14.17 -23.71
CA SER A 273 -15.17 -15.59 -23.97
C SER A 273 -14.79 -16.30 -22.67
N ALA A 274 -15.79 -16.98 -22.10
CA ALA A 274 -15.68 -17.83 -20.96
C ALA A 274 -14.66 -18.95 -21.22
N GLN A 275 -13.46 -18.85 -20.65
CA GLN A 275 -12.69 -20.03 -20.25
C GLN A 275 -12.35 -19.84 -18.76
N GLY A 276 -13.12 -20.56 -17.93
CA GLY A 276 -13.01 -20.54 -16.50
C GLY A 276 -11.73 -21.25 -16.06
N GLY A 277 -10.75 -20.48 -15.70
CA GLY A 277 -9.64 -20.86 -14.85
C GLY A 277 -9.33 -19.66 -13.98
N SER A 278 -9.26 -19.83 -12.66
CA SER A 278 -8.69 -18.82 -11.78
C SER A 278 -7.30 -18.49 -12.33
N PRO A 279 -6.90 -17.22 -12.48
CA PRO A 279 -5.53 -16.88 -12.80
C PRO A 279 -4.55 -17.37 -11.73
N TYR A 280 -5.06 -17.76 -10.58
CA TYR A 280 -4.36 -18.38 -9.46
C TYR A 280 -4.81 -19.84 -9.32
N GLY A 281 -4.46 -20.67 -10.33
CA GLY A 281 -4.80 -22.07 -10.29
C GLY A 281 -4.06 -22.81 -9.20
N ASP A 282 -4.82 -23.62 -8.48
CA ASP A 282 -4.44 -24.75 -7.65
C ASP A 282 -3.67 -24.47 -6.34
N ASP A 283 -4.01 -25.27 -5.31
CA ASP A 283 -3.43 -25.33 -3.95
C ASP A 283 -1.90 -25.49 -3.86
N SER A 284 -1.20 -25.49 -4.99
CA SER A 284 0.25 -25.52 -5.07
C SER A 284 0.91 -24.24 -4.55
N PHE A 285 0.17 -23.12 -4.41
CA PHE A 285 0.76 -21.85 -4.02
C PHE A 285 1.50 -21.93 -2.68
N ALA A 286 0.86 -22.50 -1.66
CA ALA A 286 1.47 -22.67 -0.35
C ALA A 286 2.51 -23.80 -0.33
N SER A 287 2.29 -24.90 -1.09
CA SER A 287 3.20 -26.04 -1.16
C SER A 287 4.43 -25.76 -2.01
N ASP A 288 4.29 -24.99 -3.10
CA ASP A 288 5.41 -24.62 -3.96
C ASP A 288 6.35 -23.61 -3.29
N ILE A 289 5.80 -22.71 -2.45
CA ILE A 289 6.62 -21.82 -1.61
C ILE A 289 7.48 -22.63 -0.63
N ALA A 290 6.95 -23.74 -0.11
CA ALA A 290 7.66 -24.56 0.87
C ALA A 290 8.72 -25.49 0.27
N SER A 291 8.64 -25.83 -1.03
CA SER A 291 9.42 -26.91 -1.65
C SER A 291 10.52 -26.47 -2.59
N SER A 292 10.58 -25.23 -3.06
CA SER A 292 11.59 -24.79 -4.04
C SER A 292 12.29 -23.49 -3.64
N ALA A 293 13.58 -23.56 -3.38
CA ALA A 293 14.42 -22.38 -3.50
C ALA A 293 14.29 -21.87 -4.94
N PRO A 294 13.98 -20.58 -5.18
CA PRO A 294 13.91 -20.06 -6.53
C PRO A 294 15.27 -20.25 -7.21
N PRO A 295 15.29 -20.49 -8.52
CA PRO A 295 16.55 -20.50 -9.25
C PRO A 295 17.23 -19.12 -9.08
N PRO A 296 18.56 -19.06 -9.07
CA PRO A 296 19.33 -17.82 -8.91
C PRO A 296 18.81 -16.68 -9.81
N ASP A 297 18.42 -16.98 -11.03
CA ASP A 297 17.92 -16.04 -12.04
C ASP A 297 16.59 -15.35 -11.65
N ALA A 298 15.85 -15.89 -10.70
CA ALA A 298 14.60 -15.30 -10.23
C ALA A 298 14.82 -14.09 -9.31
N LEU A 299 15.85 -14.19 -8.45
CA LEU A 299 16.26 -13.08 -7.59
C LEU A 299 16.78 -11.92 -8.45
N ASP A 300 17.59 -12.25 -9.47
CA ASP A 300 18.14 -11.28 -10.41
C ASP A 300 17.04 -10.51 -11.12
N THR A 301 16.03 -11.21 -11.60
CA THR A 301 14.93 -10.62 -12.36
C THR A 301 14.09 -9.64 -11.51
N ILE A 302 13.83 -9.98 -10.25
CA ILE A 302 13.03 -9.13 -9.36
C ILE A 302 13.83 -7.91 -8.90
N LEU A 303 15.11 -8.11 -8.59
CA LEU A 303 16.01 -7.01 -8.25
C LEU A 303 16.16 -6.05 -9.44
N GLU A 304 16.27 -6.58 -10.67
CA GLU A 304 16.38 -5.77 -11.88
C GLU A 304 15.11 -4.97 -12.17
N GLU A 305 13.91 -5.55 -11.98
CA GLU A 305 12.65 -4.84 -12.17
C GLU A 305 12.38 -3.77 -11.11
N ARG A 306 12.76 -4.03 -9.86
CA ARG A 306 12.49 -3.11 -8.74
C ARG A 306 13.62 -2.10 -8.51
N MET A 307 14.84 -2.45 -8.85
CA MET A 307 16.02 -1.62 -8.66
C MET A 307 16.61 -1.10 -9.98
N GLY A 308 16.03 -1.45 -11.11
CA GLY A 308 16.51 -1.08 -12.45
C GLY A 308 17.88 -1.68 -12.78
N SER A 309 18.58 -1.07 -13.73
CA SER A 309 19.91 -1.53 -14.19
C SER A 309 20.97 -1.64 -13.08
N ALA A 310 20.74 -1.05 -11.92
CA ALA A 310 21.59 -1.20 -10.75
C ALA A 310 21.63 -2.64 -10.23
N ALA A 311 20.56 -3.41 -10.34
CA ALA A 311 20.50 -4.81 -9.90
C ALA A 311 21.40 -5.71 -10.77
N THR A 312 21.41 -5.50 -12.07
CA THR A 312 22.23 -6.31 -13.03
C THR A 312 23.72 -6.16 -12.72
N VAL A 313 24.17 -4.95 -12.35
CA VAL A 313 25.57 -4.70 -11.98
C VAL A 313 25.92 -5.36 -10.63
N VAL A 314 24.98 -5.38 -9.68
CA VAL A 314 25.16 -6.03 -8.36
C VAL A 314 25.38 -7.54 -8.56
N MET A 315 24.60 -8.17 -9.41
CA MET A 315 24.65 -9.61 -9.62
C MET A 315 25.88 -10.03 -10.44
N ALA A 316 26.28 -9.25 -11.43
CA ALA A 316 27.50 -9.49 -12.20
C ALA A 316 28.77 -9.40 -11.35
N SER A 317 28.80 -8.53 -10.34
CA SER A 317 29.95 -8.38 -9.43
C SER A 317 30.02 -9.45 -8.34
N ALA A 318 28.90 -10.12 -8.02
CA ALA A 318 28.89 -11.22 -7.05
C ALA A 318 29.38 -12.56 -7.63
N GLY A 319 29.46 -12.67 -8.96
CA GLY A 319 29.81 -13.91 -9.69
C GLY A 319 31.27 -14.08 -10.11
N GLY A 320 32.21 -13.20 -9.75
CA GLY A 320 33.64 -13.44 -10.03
C GLY A 320 34.34 -12.31 -10.81
N ALA A 321 35.57 -12.10 -10.46
CA ALA A 321 36.44 -11.07 -10.96
C ALA A 321 36.52 -11.02 -12.50
N ALA A 322 36.04 -9.95 -13.09
CA ALA A 322 36.36 -9.57 -14.47
C ALA A 322 36.47 -8.05 -14.60
N ALA A 323 37.51 -7.69 -15.29
CA ALA A 323 37.99 -6.41 -15.73
C ALA A 323 37.00 -5.22 -15.78
N ASN A 324 37.47 -4.11 -15.28
CA ASN A 324 36.87 -2.77 -15.32
C ASN A 324 36.72 -2.26 -16.77
N PRO A 325 35.51 -2.15 -17.36
CA PRO A 325 35.33 -1.61 -18.70
C PRO A 325 34.83 -0.15 -18.75
N PHE A 326 34.71 0.55 -17.62
CA PHE A 326 34.05 1.86 -17.60
C PHE A 326 34.92 2.96 -16.98
N ALA A 327 35.82 3.47 -17.78
CA ALA A 327 36.29 4.84 -17.63
C ALA A 327 35.41 5.71 -18.52
N GLU A 328 34.86 6.82 -17.96
CA GLU A 328 34.16 7.91 -18.64
C GLU A 328 32.61 7.88 -18.72
N ASP A 329 31.92 7.81 -17.56
CA ASP A 329 30.65 8.52 -17.43
C ASP A 329 30.27 8.72 -15.94
N ILE A 330 29.99 9.97 -15.55
CA ILE A 330 29.67 10.32 -14.14
C ILE A 330 28.36 9.67 -13.70
N SER A 331 27.41 9.45 -14.61
CA SER A 331 26.14 8.76 -14.32
C SER A 331 26.33 7.26 -14.06
N ALA A 332 27.28 6.64 -14.76
CA ALA A 332 27.63 5.24 -14.56
C ALA A 332 28.36 4.99 -13.23
N ARG A 333 29.20 5.92 -12.78
CA ARG A 333 29.86 5.86 -11.47
C ARG A 333 28.85 5.87 -10.32
N ASP A 334 27.87 6.77 -10.35
CA ASP A 334 26.82 6.83 -9.34
C ASP A 334 26.02 5.53 -9.27
N THR A 335 25.70 4.94 -10.40
CA THR A 335 24.97 3.67 -10.49
C THR A 335 25.84 2.50 -9.97
N ILE A 336 27.13 2.49 -10.29
CA ILE A 336 28.09 1.47 -9.81
C ILE A 336 28.29 1.60 -8.29
N ASP A 337 28.46 2.79 -7.75
CA ASP A 337 28.62 2.99 -6.30
C ASP A 337 27.38 2.56 -5.51
N ARG A 338 26.20 2.81 -6.05
CA ARG A 338 24.90 2.36 -5.51
C ARG A 338 24.82 0.82 -5.48
N SER A 339 25.18 0.19 -6.58
CA SER A 339 25.16 -1.28 -6.75
C SER A 339 26.21 -1.97 -5.86
N TRP A 340 27.41 -1.41 -5.74
CA TRP A 340 28.44 -1.90 -4.83
C TRP A 340 28.03 -1.80 -3.37
N GLY A 341 27.27 -0.77 -3.01
CA GLY A 341 26.71 -0.61 -1.68
C GLY A 341 25.83 -1.80 -1.29
N LEU A 342 24.87 -2.15 -2.13
CA LEU A 342 23.96 -3.27 -1.90
C LEU A 342 24.69 -4.63 -1.94
N ALA A 343 25.59 -4.85 -2.91
CA ALA A 343 26.35 -6.08 -3.01
C ALA A 343 27.25 -6.30 -1.78
N ARG A 344 27.89 -5.26 -1.25
CA ARG A 344 28.65 -5.35 0.00
C ARG A 344 27.77 -5.70 1.19
N MET A 345 26.59 -5.13 1.28
CA MET A 345 25.61 -5.49 2.31
C MET A 345 25.18 -6.95 2.23
N LEU A 346 24.87 -7.44 1.03
CA LEU A 346 24.47 -8.84 0.80
C LEU A 346 25.59 -9.83 1.11
N LEU A 347 26.86 -9.43 1.00
CA LEU A 347 28.03 -10.28 1.22
C LEU A 347 28.54 -10.25 2.68
N SER A 348 28.18 -9.24 3.49
CA SER A 348 28.63 -9.14 4.88
C SER A 348 27.78 -10.03 5.80
N SER A 349 28.41 -10.92 6.57
CA SER A 349 27.72 -12.01 7.26
C SER A 349 27.72 -11.95 8.80
N SER A 350 28.23 -10.89 9.44
CA SER A 350 28.31 -10.83 10.89
C SER A 350 27.77 -9.53 11.51
N ARG A 351 27.18 -9.65 12.72
CA ARG A 351 26.71 -8.53 13.56
C ARG A 351 27.83 -7.56 13.94
N GLU A 352 29.05 -8.06 14.03
CA GLU A 352 30.20 -7.29 14.50
C GLU A 352 30.66 -6.19 13.54
N ASP A 353 30.16 -6.22 12.29
CA ASP A 353 30.61 -5.32 11.22
C ASP A 353 29.55 -4.30 10.77
N PHE A 354 28.61 -3.94 11.66
CA PHE A 354 27.56 -2.93 11.33
C PHE A 354 28.16 -1.61 10.85
N GLN A 355 29.25 -1.16 11.46
CA GLN A 355 29.94 0.08 11.05
C GLN A 355 30.50 -0.01 9.62
N ALA A 356 30.97 -1.17 9.21
CA ALA A 356 31.48 -1.40 7.87
C ALA A 356 30.33 -1.44 6.82
N ARG A 357 29.08 -1.68 7.24
CA ARG A 357 27.89 -1.76 6.37
C ARG A 357 27.20 -0.42 6.17
N LEU A 358 27.41 0.56 7.07
CA LEU A 358 26.78 1.88 6.98
C LEU A 358 26.99 2.59 5.64
N PRO A 359 28.19 2.60 5.03
CA PRO A 359 28.35 3.21 3.69
C PRO A 359 27.51 2.54 2.61
N ALA A 360 27.38 1.21 2.68
CA ALA A 360 26.56 0.44 1.76
C ALA A 360 25.06 0.74 1.94
N LEU A 361 24.60 0.81 3.20
CA LEU A 361 23.24 1.21 3.53
C LEU A 361 22.95 2.64 3.05
N LEU A 362 23.89 3.58 3.26
CA LEU A 362 23.75 4.95 2.79
C LEU A 362 23.58 5.02 1.27
N ALA A 363 24.40 4.28 0.53
CA ALA A 363 24.29 4.19 -0.93
C ALA A 363 22.93 3.62 -1.35
N ALA A 364 22.46 2.56 -0.70
CA ALA A 364 21.16 1.95 -0.97
C ALA A 364 19.99 2.91 -0.67
N VAL A 365 19.99 3.55 0.52
CA VAL A 365 18.96 4.53 0.90
C VAL A 365 18.91 5.69 -0.11
N ARG A 366 20.06 6.21 -0.52
CA ARG A 366 20.14 7.29 -1.52
C ARG A 366 19.70 6.87 -2.91
N SER A 367 19.84 5.60 -3.27
CA SER A 367 19.38 5.10 -4.57
C SER A 367 17.86 4.98 -4.65
N VAL A 368 17.23 4.67 -3.53
CA VAL A 368 15.79 4.44 -3.44
C VAL A 368 15.03 5.73 -3.13
N HIS A 369 15.54 6.55 -2.21
CA HIS A 369 14.98 7.84 -1.87
C HIS A 369 15.61 8.93 -2.74
N THR A 370 14.95 9.24 -3.83
CA THR A 370 15.27 10.41 -4.64
C THR A 370 14.42 11.61 -4.22
N ASP A 371 14.80 12.82 -4.60
CA ASP A 371 14.00 14.04 -4.36
C ASP A 371 12.58 13.92 -4.94
N GLY A 372 12.39 13.06 -5.96
CA GLY A 372 11.09 12.77 -6.57
C GLY A 372 10.18 11.82 -5.77
N THR A 373 10.72 11.05 -4.81
CA THR A 373 9.93 10.02 -4.09
C THR A 373 8.69 10.60 -3.40
N PHE A 374 8.79 11.81 -2.87
CA PHE A 374 7.68 12.52 -2.22
C PHE A 374 7.26 13.80 -2.96
N ALA A 375 7.74 14.03 -4.19
CA ALA A 375 7.32 15.14 -5.01
C ALA A 375 5.85 14.96 -5.45
N ARG A 376 5.01 15.97 -5.25
CA ARG A 376 3.59 15.87 -5.56
C ARG A 376 3.28 15.98 -7.05
N ASP A 377 4.11 16.68 -7.79
CA ASP A 377 3.96 17.01 -9.20
C ASP A 377 4.53 15.96 -10.16
N ALA A 378 5.07 14.87 -9.61
CA ALA A 378 5.66 13.78 -10.38
C ALA A 378 5.28 12.42 -9.80
N GLU A 379 4.99 11.44 -10.68
CA GLU A 379 4.82 10.03 -10.31
C GLU A 379 6.07 9.26 -10.73
N CYS A 380 6.69 8.60 -9.74
CA CYS A 380 7.91 7.83 -9.95
C CYS A 380 7.64 6.42 -10.49
N PHE A 381 6.45 5.89 -10.26
CA PHE A 381 6.06 4.56 -10.69
C PHE A 381 5.40 4.61 -12.06
N THR A 382 6.06 4.02 -13.04
CA THR A 382 5.65 4.07 -14.46
C THR A 382 4.32 3.39 -14.71
N GLU A 383 3.98 2.35 -13.94
CA GLU A 383 2.73 1.61 -14.01
C GLU A 383 1.51 2.48 -13.67
N TYR A 384 1.58 3.27 -12.59
CA TYR A 384 0.48 4.18 -12.21
C TYR A 384 0.35 5.36 -13.17
N LEU A 385 1.49 5.94 -13.58
CA LEU A 385 1.48 7.02 -14.55
C LEU A 385 0.97 6.54 -15.91
N GLY A 386 1.34 5.32 -16.33
CA GLY A 386 0.86 4.68 -17.55
C GLY A 386 -0.64 4.46 -17.52
N ALA A 387 -1.15 3.85 -16.45
CA ALA A 387 -2.57 3.63 -16.23
C ALA A 387 -3.38 4.93 -16.21
N ALA A 388 -2.88 5.95 -15.49
CA ALA A 388 -3.55 7.25 -15.43
C ALA A 388 -3.64 7.92 -16.81
N LYS A 389 -2.59 7.83 -17.63
CA LYS A 389 -2.59 8.34 -19.02
C LYS A 389 -3.57 7.60 -19.91
N GLU A 390 -3.64 6.27 -19.79
CA GLU A 390 -4.57 5.43 -20.55
C GLU A 390 -6.04 5.79 -20.21
N LEU A 391 -6.37 5.86 -18.93
CA LEU A 391 -7.69 6.25 -18.46
C LEU A 391 -8.06 7.67 -18.90
N ALA A 392 -7.13 8.61 -18.82
CA ALA A 392 -7.34 9.97 -19.30
C ALA A 392 -7.62 9.99 -20.82
N SER A 393 -6.90 9.18 -21.61
CA SER A 393 -7.17 9.03 -23.04
C SER A 393 -8.53 8.41 -23.34
N GLY A 394 -9.04 7.58 -22.42
CA GLY A 394 -10.39 7.01 -22.44
C GLY A 394 -11.50 8.00 -22.06
N GLY A 395 -11.15 9.25 -21.75
CA GLY A 395 -12.10 10.35 -21.58
C GLY A 395 -12.32 10.81 -20.15
N PHE A 396 -11.46 10.46 -19.19
CA PHE A 396 -11.51 10.99 -17.84
C PHE A 396 -10.65 12.25 -17.71
N ASP A 397 -11.18 13.28 -17.07
CA ASP A 397 -10.45 14.52 -16.76
C ASP A 397 -9.66 14.40 -15.45
N PHE A 398 -10.14 13.55 -14.54
CA PHE A 398 -9.49 13.24 -13.27
C PHE A 398 -9.40 11.74 -13.08
N VAL A 399 -8.19 11.25 -12.81
CA VAL A 399 -7.90 9.87 -12.41
C VAL A 399 -7.39 9.93 -10.97
N ILE A 400 -8.08 9.25 -10.05
CA ILE A 400 -7.82 9.37 -8.61
C ILE A 400 -7.54 7.99 -8.04
N PHE A 401 -6.32 7.81 -7.51
CA PHE A 401 -5.85 6.58 -6.89
C PHE A 401 -5.48 6.78 -5.42
N GLY A 402 -5.25 5.69 -4.70
CA GLY A 402 -4.59 5.55 -3.40
C GLY A 402 -3.38 4.62 -3.52
N HIS A 403 -3.27 3.65 -2.63
CA HIS A 403 -2.39 2.49 -2.64
C HIS A 403 -0.89 2.79 -2.44
N THR A 404 -0.34 3.78 -3.12
CA THR A 404 1.11 4.06 -3.04
C THR A 404 1.52 4.83 -1.79
N HIS A 405 0.56 5.29 -0.99
CA HIS A 405 0.73 6.17 0.18
C HIS A 405 1.41 7.51 -0.12
N ALA A 406 1.69 7.81 -1.36
CA ALA A 406 2.38 9.03 -1.78
C ALA A 406 1.39 9.99 -2.44
N ALA A 407 1.09 11.10 -1.78
CA ALA A 407 0.18 12.11 -2.31
C ALA A 407 0.73 12.71 -3.62
N ARG A 408 -0.09 12.71 -4.70
CA ARG A 408 0.28 13.19 -6.03
C ARG A 408 -0.77 14.10 -6.63
N ASP A 409 -0.29 15.04 -7.43
CA ASP A 409 -1.09 15.95 -8.24
C ASP A 409 -0.35 16.22 -9.55
N VAL A 410 -0.50 15.30 -10.50
CA VAL A 410 0.29 15.26 -11.74
C VAL A 410 -0.55 15.70 -12.91
N SER A 411 -0.06 16.67 -13.68
CA SER A 411 -0.68 17.09 -14.93
C SER A 411 -0.49 16.03 -16.01
N LEU A 412 -1.59 15.65 -16.66
CA LEU A 412 -1.60 14.68 -17.76
C LEU A 412 -1.86 15.39 -19.10
N PRO A 413 -1.62 14.71 -20.25
CA PRO A 413 -1.97 15.24 -21.56
C PRO A 413 -3.44 15.66 -21.65
N ALA A 414 -3.74 16.56 -22.57
CA ALA A 414 -5.08 17.12 -22.81
C ALA A 414 -5.72 17.85 -21.61
N GLY A 415 -4.93 18.23 -20.61
CA GLY A 415 -5.41 18.94 -19.42
C GLY A 415 -6.03 18.05 -18.34
N ALA A 416 -5.96 16.73 -18.49
CA ALA A 416 -6.37 15.80 -17.46
C ALA A 416 -5.37 15.83 -16.27
N ARG A 417 -5.80 15.32 -15.12
CA ARG A 417 -4.98 15.24 -13.90
C ARG A 417 -5.03 13.87 -13.27
N TYR A 418 -3.89 13.41 -12.82
CA TYR A 418 -3.76 12.26 -11.92
C TYR A 418 -3.55 12.76 -10.50
N LEU A 419 -4.40 12.29 -9.60
CA LEU A 419 -4.33 12.57 -8.17
C LEU A 419 -4.13 11.27 -7.41
N ASN A 420 -3.21 11.26 -6.46
CA ASN A 420 -3.12 10.18 -5.47
C ASN A 420 -3.41 10.75 -4.09
N LEU A 421 -4.27 10.06 -3.35
CA LEU A 421 -4.81 10.53 -2.08
C LEU A 421 -3.78 10.52 -0.94
N GLY A 422 -2.63 9.87 -1.13
CA GLY A 422 -1.65 9.67 -0.07
C GLY A 422 -2.14 8.69 0.99
N THR A 423 -1.83 8.95 2.25
CA THR A 423 -2.23 8.09 3.38
C THR A 423 -2.51 8.91 4.63
N TRP A 424 -3.27 8.32 5.57
CA TRP A 424 -3.46 8.82 6.94
C TRP A 424 -2.62 8.05 7.97
N ALA A 425 -1.75 7.16 7.51
CA ALA A 425 -0.71 6.55 8.33
C ALA A 425 0.52 7.48 8.44
N ASP A 426 1.36 7.22 9.42
CA ASP A 426 2.68 7.84 9.48
C ASP A 426 3.59 7.29 8.38
N LEU A 427 4.52 8.12 7.96
CA LEU A 427 5.57 7.76 7.01
C LEU A 427 6.94 8.06 7.60
N ILE A 428 7.91 7.19 7.34
CA ILE A 428 9.31 7.48 7.61
C ILE A 428 9.90 8.19 6.39
N LYS A 429 10.42 9.40 6.63
CA LYS A 429 11.15 10.19 5.63
C LYS A 429 12.57 10.41 6.11
N PHE A 430 13.54 9.98 5.31
CA PHE A 430 14.93 10.30 5.63
C PHE A 430 15.21 11.79 5.47
N PRO A 431 15.87 12.42 6.46
CA PRO A 431 16.27 13.83 6.36
C PRO A 431 17.19 14.08 5.16
N SER A 432 17.11 15.29 4.58
CA SER A 432 17.99 15.71 3.48
C SER A 432 19.48 15.58 3.83
N GLN A 433 19.84 15.70 5.10
CA GLN A 433 21.20 15.44 5.58
C GLN A 433 21.69 14.02 5.27
N ILE A 434 20.82 13.01 5.36
CA ILE A 434 21.15 11.63 4.99
C ILE A 434 21.13 11.48 3.47
N LEU A 435 20.12 12.01 2.80
CA LEU A 435 19.91 11.79 1.37
C LEU A 435 20.93 12.53 0.49
N SER A 436 21.25 13.79 0.82
CA SER A 436 22.10 14.65 -0.01
C SER A 436 23.25 15.33 0.74
N GLY A 437 23.36 15.13 2.06
CA GLY A 437 24.42 15.72 2.88
C GLY A 437 25.80 15.09 2.66
N PRO A 438 26.87 15.71 3.20
CA PRO A 438 28.23 15.17 3.18
C PRO A 438 28.28 13.79 3.83
N ALA A 439 29.07 12.87 3.25
CA ALA A 439 29.10 11.46 3.68
C ALA A 439 29.34 11.25 5.20
N PRO A 440 30.24 11.94 5.91
CA PRO A 440 30.40 11.75 7.35
C PRO A 440 29.12 12.06 8.13
N ALA A 441 28.49 13.20 7.89
CA ALA A 441 27.27 13.60 8.59
C ALA A 441 26.07 12.70 8.22
N ALA A 442 25.99 12.24 6.97
CA ALA A 442 24.96 11.30 6.52
C ALA A 442 25.12 9.92 7.19
N LEU A 443 26.35 9.43 7.35
CA LEU A 443 26.63 8.17 8.04
C LEU A 443 26.28 8.25 9.54
N ASP A 444 26.58 9.39 10.20
CA ASP A 444 26.19 9.59 11.59
C ASP A 444 24.68 9.65 11.76
N GLY A 445 23.98 10.35 10.89
CA GLY A 445 22.51 10.37 10.87
C GLY A 445 21.90 8.99 10.62
N LEU A 446 22.47 8.22 9.70
CA LEU A 446 21.99 6.87 9.38
C LEU A 446 22.25 5.89 10.55
N ARG A 447 23.38 6.05 11.25
CA ARG A 447 23.67 5.28 12.49
C ARG A 447 22.62 5.56 13.56
N ALA A 448 22.31 6.83 13.80
CA ALA A 448 21.27 7.22 14.76
C ALA A 448 19.90 6.64 14.36
N PHE A 449 19.53 6.70 13.08
CA PHE A 449 18.31 6.09 12.57
C PHE A 449 18.22 4.59 12.88
N VAL A 450 19.29 3.82 12.60
CA VAL A 450 19.29 2.37 12.85
C VAL A 450 19.27 2.04 14.35
N GLU A 451 19.96 2.81 15.18
CA GLU A 451 19.87 2.69 16.65
C GLU A 451 18.46 2.97 17.15
N ASP A 452 17.83 4.06 16.69
CA ASP A 452 16.47 4.42 17.05
C ASP A 452 15.47 3.37 16.55
N MET A 453 15.65 2.85 15.34
CA MET A 453 14.85 1.76 14.76
C MET A 453 14.94 0.50 15.65
N SER A 454 16.14 0.11 16.08
CA SER A 454 16.35 -1.08 16.90
C SER A 454 15.79 -0.94 18.31
N THR A 455 15.64 0.28 18.81
CA THR A 455 15.10 0.60 20.13
C THR A 455 13.65 1.08 20.12
N GLY A 456 13.02 1.17 18.94
CA GLY A 456 11.64 1.65 18.78
C GLY A 456 11.45 3.16 18.95
N LYS A 457 12.50 3.94 19.00
CA LYS A 457 12.47 5.40 19.20
C LYS A 457 12.37 6.15 17.86
N LEU A 458 11.24 6.06 17.18
CA LEU A 458 11.11 6.58 15.83
C LEU A 458 10.33 7.88 15.69
N SER A 459 9.90 8.49 16.80
CA SER A 459 9.15 9.76 16.75
C SER A 459 9.89 10.91 16.04
N ALA A 460 11.23 10.90 16.04
CA ALA A 460 12.04 11.88 15.31
C ALA A 460 12.10 11.63 13.79
N TRP A 461 11.69 10.44 13.32
CA TRP A 461 11.81 9.99 11.95
C TRP A 461 10.46 9.88 11.22
N THR A 462 9.37 9.79 11.99
CA THR A 462 8.01 9.72 11.45
C THR A 462 7.48 11.10 11.11
N SER A 463 6.70 11.16 10.05
CA SER A 463 5.94 12.36 9.68
C SER A 463 4.49 11.99 9.39
N PHE A 464 3.57 12.72 9.98
CA PHE A 464 2.15 12.64 9.70
C PHE A 464 1.75 13.83 8.82
N THR A 465 1.41 13.55 7.57
CA THR A 465 1.01 14.57 6.59
C THR A 465 -0.24 14.08 5.85
N PRO A 466 -1.39 13.99 6.54
CA PRO A 466 -2.61 13.44 5.96
C PRO A 466 -3.14 14.36 4.86
N THR A 467 -3.61 13.75 3.78
CA THR A 467 -4.14 14.45 2.63
C THR A 467 -5.56 13.98 2.28
N TYR A 468 -6.29 14.84 1.59
CA TYR A 468 -7.58 14.52 1.02
C TYR A 468 -7.75 15.26 -0.31
N VAL A 469 -8.58 14.73 -1.19
CA VAL A 469 -9.02 15.47 -2.37
C VAL A 469 -10.40 16.07 -2.09
N LYS A 470 -10.54 17.37 -2.35
CA LYS A 470 -11.83 18.06 -2.37
C LYS A 470 -12.26 18.29 -3.81
N MET A 471 -13.46 17.83 -4.16
CA MET A 471 -14.07 18.10 -5.45
C MET A 471 -15.35 18.92 -5.29
N ILE A 472 -15.59 19.79 -6.25
CA ILE A 472 -16.85 20.54 -6.41
C ILE A 472 -17.55 20.04 -7.66
N VAL A 473 -18.73 19.47 -7.48
CA VAL A 473 -19.52 18.89 -8.56
C VAL A 473 -20.75 19.76 -8.81
N GLY A 474 -20.87 20.30 -10.01
CA GLY A 474 -22.02 21.12 -10.39
C GLY A 474 -23.33 20.33 -10.46
N ALA A 475 -24.47 21.01 -10.51
CA ALA A 475 -25.79 20.40 -10.63
C ALA A 475 -25.95 19.57 -11.93
N ASP A 476 -25.16 19.87 -12.94
CA ASP A 476 -25.07 19.13 -14.22
C ASP A 476 -24.17 17.87 -14.14
N GLY A 477 -23.61 17.57 -12.95
CA GLY A 477 -22.68 16.47 -12.75
C GLY A 477 -21.24 16.75 -13.22
N ALA A 478 -20.96 17.93 -13.76
CA ALA A 478 -19.61 18.28 -14.18
C ALA A 478 -18.73 18.69 -13.00
N ILE A 479 -17.48 18.26 -13.01
CA ILE A 479 -16.51 18.62 -11.97
C ILE A 479 -16.00 20.03 -12.26
N ARG A 480 -16.21 20.96 -11.32
CA ARG A 480 -15.76 22.36 -11.41
C ARG A 480 -14.35 22.53 -10.88
N ALA A 481 -13.97 21.74 -9.87
CA ALA A 481 -12.65 21.74 -9.27
C ALA A 481 -12.38 20.38 -8.61
N ALA A 482 -11.13 19.94 -8.66
CA ALA A 482 -10.60 18.85 -7.83
C ALA A 482 -9.22 19.29 -7.33
N THR A 483 -9.03 19.30 -6.03
CA THR A 483 -7.82 19.83 -5.38
C THR A 483 -7.33 18.86 -4.32
N LEU A 484 -6.06 18.50 -4.38
CA LEU A 484 -5.38 17.79 -3.32
C LEU A 484 -5.04 18.80 -2.20
N CYS A 485 -5.48 18.50 -0.99
CA CYS A 485 -5.36 19.36 0.18
C CYS A 485 -4.63 18.64 1.31
N ASP A 486 -3.86 19.38 2.09
CA ASP A 486 -3.34 18.90 3.38
C ASP A 486 -4.40 19.09 4.46
N TYR A 487 -4.60 18.07 5.29
CA TYR A 487 -5.42 18.22 6.47
C TYR A 487 -4.58 18.76 7.62
N THR A 488 -4.94 19.94 8.11
CA THR A 488 -4.26 20.63 9.21
C THR A 488 -5.17 20.87 10.42
N GLY A 489 -6.29 20.14 10.47
CA GLY A 489 -7.28 20.22 11.54
C GLY A 489 -8.68 20.63 11.05
N PRO A 490 -9.71 20.42 11.88
CA PRO A 490 -11.13 20.52 11.49
C PRO A 490 -11.59 21.94 11.09
N GLY A 491 -10.87 22.97 11.49
CA GLY A 491 -11.24 24.37 11.19
C GLY A 491 -10.86 24.86 9.79
N ARG A 492 -10.29 24.00 8.92
CA ARG A 492 -9.77 24.37 7.59
C ARG A 492 -10.30 23.51 6.44
N LEU A 493 -11.45 22.85 6.59
CA LEU A 493 -12.09 22.02 5.56
C LEU A 493 -12.98 22.83 4.61
#